data_95a95291eb055acab99fd9d3befc44d6
#
_entry.id   95a95291eb055acab99fd9d3befc44d6
#
_cell.length_a   1.000
_cell.length_b   1.000
_cell.length_c   1.000
_cell.angle_alpha   90.00
_cell.angle_beta   90.00
_cell.angle_gamma   90.00
#
_symmetry.space_group_name_H-M   'P 1'
#
loop_
_entity.id
_entity.type
_entity.pdbx_description
1 polymer ?
#
loop_
_entity_poly.entity_id
_entity_poly.type
_entity_poly.pdbx_seq_one_letter_code
_entity_poly.pdbx_strand_id
1 'polypeptide(L)'
;MALGHQDHSAQDSAPVPTGDLLTSIRDLDRAADQADRDRFIAIAEWADRHTTGQLLPDLYGTFGLPDDDAHTAAENAWVSRFGMPGADTMLELAGPGAPEISEFAVIELAAALGRSTDSGRMLLSDAVEARYRLPKIWQRLVDGQVQVWRVRRVTDLTRGLTQEAAAFVDAHLAHVVHTASFATVKRLVAEAAARFDPETTEMEEVDTAATLHVTLDLSTAWSIGTASGVHLSGLLDRADAEELEHAIRTIADQLLAAGSTDSLDVRRAKALGYLSRGDLTLDLADAGGRAATSASEKRASRPPTRTRQVVLHIHLS
;
A
#
# COMPACT_ATOMS: atom_id res chain seq x y z
N MET A 1 67.48 16.32 5.77
CA MET A 1 66.13 16.61 5.35
C MET A 1 65.27 15.42 5.83
N ALA A 2 64.71 15.51 7.01
CA ALA A 2 64.02 14.40 7.69
C ALA A 2 62.51 14.60 7.45
N LEU A 3 61.91 13.61 6.75
CA LEU A 3 60.47 13.53 6.54
C LEU A 3 59.83 13.02 7.85
N GLY A 4 59.08 13.89 8.50
CA GLY A 4 58.30 13.56 9.69
C GLY A 4 57.17 12.61 9.33
N HIS A 5 57.17 11.43 9.92
CA HIS A 5 56.08 10.47 9.95
C HIS A 5 54.98 11.08 10.86
N GLN A 6 53.85 11.45 10.30
CA GLN A 6 52.66 11.76 11.10
C GLN A 6 52.01 10.43 11.47
N ASP A 7 52.18 10.03 12.72
CA ASP A 7 51.42 8.98 13.37
C ASP A 7 49.95 9.40 13.39
N HIS A 8 49.13 8.78 12.54
CA HIS A 8 47.69 8.75 12.71
C HIS A 8 47.38 7.77 13.86
N SER A 9 47.39 8.31 15.07
CA SER A 9 46.83 7.61 16.23
C SER A 9 45.35 7.34 15.93
N ALA A 10 45.03 6.11 15.52
CA ALA A 10 43.69 5.57 15.58
C ALA A 10 43.19 5.73 17.00
N GLN A 11 42.24 6.62 17.23
CA GLN A 11 41.51 6.70 18.50
C GLN A 11 40.77 5.39 18.67
N ASP A 12 41.34 4.54 19.49
CA ASP A 12 40.78 3.30 20.03
C ASP A 12 39.60 3.68 20.92
N SER A 13 38.43 3.96 20.29
CA SER A 13 37.18 4.23 21.02
C SER A 13 36.78 2.91 21.69
N ALA A 14 36.91 2.85 23.01
CA ALA A 14 36.40 1.72 23.79
C ALA A 14 34.95 1.39 23.36
N PRO A 15 34.59 0.10 23.23
CA PRO A 15 33.27 -0.31 22.80
C PRO A 15 32.22 0.25 23.76
N VAL A 16 31.23 0.96 23.21
CA VAL A 16 30.11 1.54 23.96
C VAL A 16 29.37 0.41 24.70
N PRO A 17 29.08 0.55 25.99
CA PRO A 17 28.35 -0.48 26.75
C PRO A 17 26.99 -0.76 26.10
N THR A 18 26.57 -2.05 26.07
CA THR A 18 25.33 -2.47 25.40
C THR A 18 24.09 -1.73 25.90
N GLY A 19 24.04 -1.36 27.20
CA GLY A 19 22.95 -0.58 27.76
C GLY A 19 22.86 0.84 27.17
N ASP A 20 24.01 1.47 26.96
CA ASP A 20 24.10 2.83 26.39
C ASP A 20 23.73 2.82 24.91
N LEU A 21 24.06 1.74 24.17
CA LEU A 21 23.65 1.53 22.80
C LEU A 21 22.12 1.41 22.68
N LEU A 22 21.47 0.64 23.55
CA LEU A 22 19.99 0.52 23.53
C LEU A 22 19.31 1.84 23.89
N THR A 23 19.88 2.61 24.80
CA THR A 23 19.38 3.95 25.15
C THR A 23 19.54 4.88 23.96
N SER A 24 20.70 4.90 23.32
CA SER A 24 20.95 5.71 22.11
C SER A 24 20.01 5.33 20.96
N ILE A 25 19.75 4.05 20.74
CA ILE A 25 18.80 3.58 19.71
C ILE A 25 17.40 4.12 19.99
N ARG A 26 16.92 4.04 21.24
CA ARG A 26 15.59 4.57 21.59
C ARG A 26 15.50 6.08 21.46
N ASP A 27 16.58 6.80 21.74
CA ASP A 27 16.61 8.26 21.60
C ASP A 27 16.60 8.68 20.13
N LEU A 28 17.35 7.97 19.28
CA LEU A 28 17.33 8.18 17.84
C LEU A 28 15.96 7.83 17.22
N ASP A 29 15.32 6.78 17.67
CA ASP A 29 13.99 6.38 17.20
C ASP A 29 12.94 7.45 17.57
N ARG A 30 12.98 7.96 18.79
CA ARG A 30 12.13 9.09 19.21
C ARG A 30 12.39 10.38 18.41
N ALA A 31 13.65 10.69 18.14
CA ALA A 31 14.02 11.84 17.33
C ALA A 31 13.55 11.69 15.87
N ALA A 32 13.62 10.49 15.31
CA ALA A 32 13.11 10.18 13.97
C ALA A 32 11.58 10.31 13.90
N ASP A 33 10.86 9.76 14.87
CA ASP A 33 9.40 9.90 14.97
C ASP A 33 8.96 11.36 15.11
N GLN A 34 9.71 12.15 15.87
CA GLN A 34 9.48 13.60 16.00
C GLN A 34 9.68 14.33 14.67
N ALA A 35 10.80 14.08 14.00
CA ALA A 35 11.12 14.69 12.71
C ALA A 35 10.11 14.33 11.63
N ASP A 36 9.66 13.08 11.60
CA ASP A 36 8.61 12.61 10.69
C ASP A 36 7.28 13.33 10.94
N ARG A 37 6.89 13.49 12.21
CA ARG A 37 5.69 14.23 12.60
C ARG A 37 5.76 15.68 12.16
N ASP A 38 6.84 16.37 12.52
CA ASP A 38 7.01 17.78 12.21
C ASP A 38 7.01 18.01 10.69
N ARG A 39 7.65 17.12 9.94
CA ARG A 39 7.60 17.11 8.47
C ARG A 39 6.19 16.92 7.95
N PHE A 40 5.42 15.97 8.48
CA PHE A 40 4.06 15.68 8.03
C PHE A 40 3.11 16.86 8.33
N ILE A 41 3.26 17.52 9.47
CA ILE A 41 2.52 18.74 9.82
C ILE A 41 2.87 19.86 8.84
N ALA A 42 4.16 20.07 8.55
CA ALA A 42 4.59 21.09 7.60
C ALA A 42 4.05 20.83 6.17
N ILE A 43 3.91 19.56 5.76
CA ILE A 43 3.30 19.20 4.49
C ILE A 43 1.81 19.55 4.46
N ALA A 44 1.10 19.35 5.55
CA ALA A 44 -0.30 19.75 5.65
C ALA A 44 -0.45 21.29 5.65
N GLU A 45 0.45 22.02 6.29
CA GLU A 45 0.48 23.48 6.22
C GLU A 45 0.83 24.00 4.82
N TRP A 46 1.69 23.27 4.09
CA TRP A 46 1.96 23.54 2.69
C TRP A 46 0.69 23.39 1.85
N ALA A 47 -0.05 22.31 2.06
CA ALA A 47 -1.33 22.09 1.39
C ALA A 47 -2.32 23.24 1.66
N ASP A 48 -2.48 23.67 2.92
CA ASP A 48 -3.38 24.73 3.30
C ASP A 48 -3.16 26.04 2.51
N ARG A 49 -1.91 26.35 2.20
CA ARG A 49 -1.53 27.56 1.45
C ARG A 49 -1.80 27.47 -0.05
N HIS A 50 -2.10 26.26 -0.55
CA HIS A 50 -2.29 25.98 -1.96
C HIS A 50 -3.68 25.42 -2.27
N THR A 51 -4.64 25.67 -1.39
CA THR A 51 -6.05 25.37 -1.62
C THR A 51 -6.71 26.42 -2.52
N THR A 52 -7.79 26.06 -3.16
CA THR A 52 -8.64 26.99 -3.95
C THR A 52 -8.99 28.26 -3.17
N GLY A 53 -9.37 28.10 -1.90
CA GLY A 53 -9.77 29.23 -1.04
C GLY A 53 -8.66 30.21 -0.69
N GLN A 54 -7.40 29.80 -0.74
CA GLN A 54 -6.23 30.66 -0.49
C GLN A 54 -5.71 31.33 -1.77
N LEU A 55 -5.78 30.64 -2.89
CA LEU A 55 -5.29 31.17 -4.16
C LEU A 55 -6.20 32.24 -4.74
N LEU A 56 -7.52 32.21 -4.46
CA LEU A 56 -8.47 33.20 -4.92
C LEU A 56 -8.23 34.61 -4.33
N PRO A 57 -8.03 34.81 -3.01
CA PRO A 57 -7.75 36.11 -2.43
C PRO A 57 -6.49 36.79 -2.97
N ASP A 58 -5.44 36.03 -3.24
CA ASP A 58 -4.20 36.55 -3.83
C ASP A 58 -4.40 37.05 -5.27
N LEU A 59 -5.30 36.41 -6.03
CA LEU A 59 -5.72 36.88 -7.34
C LEU A 59 -6.56 38.15 -7.28
N TYR A 60 -7.47 38.27 -6.30
CA TYR A 60 -8.28 39.48 -6.10
C TYR A 60 -7.40 40.68 -5.72
N GLY A 61 -6.44 40.48 -4.81
CA GLY A 61 -5.52 41.54 -4.39
C GLY A 61 -4.62 42.08 -5.50
N THR A 62 -4.29 41.24 -6.50
CA THR A 62 -3.43 41.61 -7.63
C THR A 62 -4.15 42.46 -8.69
N PHE A 63 -5.47 42.33 -8.84
CA PHE A 63 -6.23 43.02 -9.92
C PHE A 63 -6.91 44.31 -9.47
N GLY A 64 -7.00 44.64 -8.16
CA GLY A 64 -7.51 45.90 -7.65
C GLY A 64 -8.94 46.27 -8.12
N LEU A 65 -9.81 45.26 -8.35
CA LEU A 65 -11.14 45.44 -8.92
C LEU A 65 -12.19 45.79 -7.85
N PRO A 66 -13.22 46.57 -8.16
CA PRO A 66 -14.34 46.87 -7.26
C PRO A 66 -15.15 45.60 -6.92
N ASP A 67 -15.72 45.54 -5.72
CA ASP A 67 -16.37 44.35 -5.13
C ASP A 67 -17.47 43.69 -5.99
N ASP A 68 -18.23 44.46 -6.76
CA ASP A 68 -19.34 43.92 -7.57
C ASP A 68 -18.89 43.22 -8.86
N ASP A 69 -17.73 43.60 -9.40
CA ASP A 69 -17.15 42.97 -10.59
C ASP A 69 -16.08 41.90 -10.21
N ALA A 70 -15.69 41.84 -8.93
CA ALA A 70 -14.64 41.00 -8.45
C ALA A 70 -14.96 39.49 -8.59
N HIS A 71 -16.21 39.10 -8.38
CA HIS A 71 -16.64 37.71 -8.49
C HIS A 71 -16.56 37.19 -9.93
N THR A 72 -17.07 37.95 -10.87
CA THR A 72 -17.02 37.62 -12.31
C THR A 72 -15.61 37.70 -12.86
N ALA A 73 -14.80 38.64 -12.38
CA ALA A 73 -13.38 38.76 -12.76
C ALA A 73 -12.54 37.63 -12.20
N ALA A 74 -12.85 37.16 -11.00
CA ALA A 74 -12.15 35.99 -10.40
C ALA A 74 -12.53 34.68 -11.08
N GLU A 75 -13.79 34.46 -11.43
CA GLU A 75 -14.20 33.31 -12.26
C GLU A 75 -13.50 33.35 -13.62
N ASN A 76 -13.43 34.51 -14.27
CA ASN A 76 -12.73 34.67 -15.55
C ASN A 76 -11.22 34.51 -15.40
N ALA A 77 -10.62 34.99 -14.31
CA ALA A 77 -9.19 34.79 -13.99
C ALA A 77 -8.88 33.33 -13.65
N TRP A 78 -9.79 32.67 -12.93
CA TRP A 78 -9.76 31.23 -12.69
C TRP A 78 -9.77 30.44 -13.99
N VAL A 79 -10.78 30.66 -14.86
CA VAL A 79 -10.86 30.01 -16.17
C VAL A 79 -9.64 30.32 -17.04
N SER A 80 -9.13 31.56 -16.99
CA SER A 80 -7.94 31.98 -17.73
C SER A 80 -6.65 31.33 -17.21
N ARG A 81 -6.53 31.15 -15.88
CA ARG A 81 -5.35 30.55 -15.25
C ARG A 81 -5.36 29.04 -15.35
N PHE A 82 -6.50 28.39 -15.15
CA PHE A 82 -6.64 26.94 -15.07
C PHE A 82 -7.21 26.30 -16.35
N GLY A 83 -7.72 27.07 -17.29
CA GLY A 83 -8.26 26.59 -18.57
C GLY A 83 -7.29 26.57 -19.75
N MET A 84 -6.05 27.05 -19.58
CA MET A 84 -5.05 27.07 -20.65
C MET A 84 -4.10 25.87 -20.57
N PRO A 85 -3.62 25.34 -21.72
CA PRO A 85 -2.60 24.31 -21.72
C PRO A 85 -1.35 24.75 -20.95
N GLY A 86 -0.93 23.97 -19.94
CA GLY A 86 0.17 24.31 -19.06
C GLY A 86 -0.17 25.24 -17.90
N ALA A 87 -1.45 25.57 -17.72
CA ALA A 87 -1.93 26.23 -16.51
C ALA A 87 -1.95 25.26 -15.32
N ASP A 88 -1.98 25.84 -14.10
CA ASP A 88 -2.16 25.07 -12.87
C ASP A 88 -3.55 24.41 -12.86
N THR A 89 -3.63 23.19 -12.36
CA THR A 89 -4.85 22.42 -12.23
C THR A 89 -5.11 22.13 -10.75
N MET A 90 -6.37 22.25 -10.32
CA MET A 90 -6.75 21.84 -8.98
C MET A 90 -7.04 20.34 -8.95
N LEU A 91 -6.50 19.69 -7.94
CA LEU A 91 -6.56 18.25 -7.78
C LEU A 91 -7.32 17.86 -6.52
N GLU A 92 -8.27 16.96 -6.65
CA GLU A 92 -8.87 16.24 -5.54
C GLU A 92 -7.86 15.18 -5.06
N LEU A 93 -7.12 15.49 -4.01
CA LEU A 93 -6.09 14.60 -3.46
C LEU A 93 -6.61 13.70 -2.34
N ALA A 94 -7.67 14.09 -1.67
CA ALA A 94 -8.28 13.38 -0.55
C ALA A 94 -9.76 13.07 -0.86
N GLY A 95 -10.44 12.38 0.05
CA GLY A 95 -11.83 12.04 -0.16
C GLY A 95 -12.78 13.24 -0.06
N PRO A 96 -14.11 13.02 -0.29
CA PRO A 96 -15.12 14.05 -0.30
C PRO A 96 -15.10 14.95 0.93
N GLY A 97 -15.22 16.27 0.71
CA GLY A 97 -15.20 17.28 1.78
C GLY A 97 -13.80 17.81 2.14
N ALA A 98 -12.73 17.28 1.56
CA ALA A 98 -11.41 17.89 1.60
C ALA A 98 -11.26 18.96 0.50
N PRO A 99 -10.40 19.98 0.69
CA PRO A 99 -10.16 20.99 -0.33
C PRO A 99 -9.33 20.42 -1.49
N GLU A 100 -9.54 20.97 -2.67
CA GLU A 100 -8.69 20.76 -3.83
C GLU A 100 -7.35 21.51 -3.64
N ILE A 101 -6.28 20.92 -4.16
CA ILE A 101 -4.91 21.42 -4.05
C ILE A 101 -4.32 21.64 -5.43
N SER A 102 -3.56 22.73 -5.60
CA SER A 102 -2.81 23.05 -6.82
C SER A 102 -1.88 21.91 -7.25
N GLU A 103 -1.92 21.54 -8.52
CA GLU A 103 -0.98 20.56 -9.10
C GLU A 103 0.47 21.02 -9.00
N PHE A 104 0.73 22.33 -9.17
CA PHE A 104 2.08 22.88 -9.03
C PHE A 104 2.62 22.71 -7.61
N ALA A 105 1.77 22.84 -6.59
CA ALA A 105 2.16 22.59 -5.22
C ALA A 105 2.62 21.14 -4.98
N VAL A 106 1.99 20.17 -5.68
CA VAL A 106 2.43 18.76 -5.64
C VAL A 106 3.82 18.61 -6.23
N ILE A 107 4.06 19.23 -7.40
CA ILE A 107 5.35 19.16 -8.11
C ILE A 107 6.46 19.81 -7.29
N GLU A 108 6.21 20.99 -6.73
CA GLU A 108 7.18 21.73 -5.89
C GLU A 108 7.52 20.96 -4.62
N LEU A 109 6.52 20.40 -3.94
CA LEU A 109 6.75 19.56 -2.77
C LEU A 109 7.59 18.33 -3.10
N ALA A 110 7.26 17.62 -4.20
CA ALA A 110 7.99 16.45 -4.64
C ALA A 110 9.46 16.79 -4.93
N ALA A 111 9.72 17.89 -5.64
CA ALA A 111 11.05 18.38 -5.93
C ALA A 111 11.82 18.75 -4.66
N ALA A 112 11.20 19.48 -3.72
CA ALA A 112 11.82 19.86 -2.44
C ALA A 112 12.20 18.65 -1.59
N LEU A 113 11.42 17.56 -1.67
CA LEU A 113 11.69 16.31 -0.96
C LEU A 113 12.61 15.35 -1.72
N GLY A 114 13.03 15.68 -2.95
CA GLY A 114 13.81 14.78 -3.81
C GLY A 114 13.06 13.48 -4.16
N ARG A 115 11.74 13.55 -4.34
CA ARG A 115 10.86 12.39 -4.61
C ARG A 115 10.25 12.49 -6.00
N SER A 116 9.72 11.37 -6.51
CA SER A 116 8.87 11.41 -7.70
C SER A 116 7.57 12.16 -7.41
N THR A 117 6.97 12.75 -8.46
CA THR A 117 5.68 13.47 -8.36
C THR A 117 4.59 12.59 -7.75
N ASP A 118 4.52 11.31 -8.12
CA ASP A 118 3.55 10.37 -7.56
C ASP A 118 3.76 10.14 -6.06
N SER A 119 5.01 9.98 -5.62
CA SER A 119 5.33 9.84 -4.19
C SER A 119 5.02 11.12 -3.40
N GLY A 120 5.27 12.29 -4.00
CA GLY A 120 4.89 13.60 -3.43
C GLY A 120 3.38 13.74 -3.33
N ARG A 121 2.65 13.38 -4.40
CA ARG A 121 1.18 13.38 -4.46
C ARG A 121 0.57 12.52 -3.36
N MET A 122 1.02 11.27 -3.21
CA MET A 122 0.52 10.38 -2.16
C MET A 122 0.76 10.93 -0.77
N LEU A 123 1.94 11.48 -0.51
CA LEU A 123 2.28 12.03 0.80
C LEU A 123 1.42 13.26 1.13
N LEU A 124 1.18 14.14 0.14
CA LEU A 124 0.32 15.30 0.28
C LEU A 124 -1.13 14.89 0.47
N SER A 125 -1.60 13.90 -0.31
CA SER A 125 -2.92 13.28 -0.18
C SER A 125 -3.17 12.74 1.23
N ASP A 126 -2.21 12.01 1.81
CA ASP A 126 -2.30 11.50 3.18
C ASP A 126 -2.41 12.63 4.21
N ALA A 127 -1.65 13.73 4.02
CA ALA A 127 -1.66 14.86 4.94
C ALA A 127 -2.99 15.64 4.88
N VAL A 128 -3.53 15.85 3.67
CA VAL A 128 -4.83 16.50 3.44
C VAL A 128 -5.96 15.66 4.02
N GLU A 129 -5.99 14.35 3.72
CA GLU A 129 -6.99 13.43 4.28
C GLU A 129 -6.99 13.45 5.80
N ALA A 130 -5.81 13.31 6.44
CA ALA A 130 -5.68 13.31 7.88
C ALA A 130 -6.17 14.64 8.50
N ARG A 131 -5.79 15.78 7.92
CA ARG A 131 -6.07 17.09 8.47
C ARG A 131 -7.55 17.48 8.35
N TYR A 132 -8.17 17.23 7.20
CA TYR A 132 -9.52 17.72 6.90
C TYR A 132 -10.62 16.72 7.22
N ARG A 133 -10.34 15.42 7.12
CA ARG A 133 -11.37 14.39 7.28
C ARG A 133 -11.23 13.55 8.54
N LEU A 134 -10.04 13.56 9.18
CA LEU A 134 -9.76 12.81 10.41
C LEU A 134 -9.26 13.73 11.54
N PRO A 135 -10.03 14.76 11.92
CA PRO A 135 -9.53 15.82 12.83
C PRO A 135 -9.13 15.32 14.22
N LYS A 136 -9.76 14.26 14.74
CA LYS A 136 -9.40 13.71 16.07
C LYS A 136 -8.09 12.90 15.99
N ILE A 137 -7.89 12.13 14.93
CA ILE A 137 -6.64 11.41 14.68
C ILE A 137 -5.53 12.42 14.39
N TRP A 138 -5.82 13.48 13.61
CA TRP A 138 -4.90 14.59 13.37
C TRP A 138 -4.42 15.24 14.67
N GLN A 139 -5.36 15.57 15.58
CA GLN A 139 -4.98 16.15 16.87
C GLN A 139 -4.06 15.23 17.67
N ARG A 140 -4.31 13.91 17.66
CA ARG A 140 -3.41 12.96 18.33
C ARG A 140 -2.03 12.88 17.69
N LEU A 141 -1.95 13.07 16.36
CA LEU A 141 -0.66 13.18 15.67
C LEU A 141 0.10 14.41 16.13
N VAL A 142 -0.57 15.58 16.13
CA VAL A 142 0.02 16.85 16.58
C VAL A 142 0.52 16.74 18.03
N ASP A 143 -0.25 16.10 18.90
CA ASP A 143 0.11 15.86 20.31
C ASP A 143 1.22 14.80 20.48
N GLY A 144 1.70 14.18 19.40
CA GLY A 144 2.74 13.15 19.45
C GLY A 144 2.26 11.81 20.03
N GLN A 145 0.96 11.56 20.06
CA GLN A 145 0.36 10.35 20.63
C GLN A 145 0.23 9.21 19.61
N VAL A 146 0.45 9.49 18.33
CA VAL A 146 0.41 8.51 17.24
C VAL A 146 1.52 8.81 16.23
N GLN A 147 2.08 7.78 15.68
CA GLN A 147 3.14 7.86 14.66
C GLN A 147 2.54 8.12 13.27
N VAL A 148 3.26 8.86 12.43
CA VAL A 148 2.84 9.24 11.07
C VAL A 148 2.46 8.03 10.22
N TRP A 149 3.25 6.94 10.26
CA TRP A 149 2.98 5.76 9.44
C TRP A 149 1.63 5.10 9.77
N ARG A 150 1.16 5.18 11.04
CA ARG A 150 -0.16 4.69 11.43
C ARG A 150 -1.28 5.55 10.87
N VAL A 151 -1.11 6.88 10.95
CA VAL A 151 -2.06 7.83 10.37
C VAL A 151 -2.18 7.59 8.87
N ARG A 152 -1.06 7.50 8.16
CA ARG A 152 -1.05 7.23 6.71
C ARG A 152 -1.73 5.92 6.31
N ARG A 153 -1.65 4.89 7.15
CA ARG A 153 -2.42 3.65 6.93
C ARG A 153 -3.92 3.82 7.09
N VAL A 154 -4.35 4.74 7.95
CA VAL A 154 -5.78 5.06 8.09
C VAL A 154 -6.23 5.90 6.90
N THR A 155 -5.49 6.94 6.52
CA THR A 155 -5.83 7.81 5.38
C THR A 155 -5.96 7.04 4.07
N ASP A 156 -5.12 6.05 3.85
CA ASP A 156 -5.17 5.18 2.68
C ASP A 156 -6.50 4.40 2.58
N LEU A 157 -7.08 4.02 3.72
CA LEU A 157 -8.34 3.29 3.78
C LEU A 157 -9.58 4.18 3.83
N THR A 158 -9.45 5.46 4.24
CA THR A 158 -10.61 6.37 4.40
C THR A 158 -10.84 7.27 3.20
N ARG A 159 -9.88 7.39 2.29
CA ARG A 159 -9.93 8.29 1.14
C ARG A 159 -11.14 8.04 0.23
N GLY A 160 -11.51 6.77 0.02
CA GLY A 160 -12.68 6.39 -0.78
C GLY A 160 -14.03 6.52 -0.04
N LEU A 161 -14.04 6.79 1.26
CA LEU A 161 -15.27 6.87 2.04
C LEU A 161 -15.99 8.21 1.85
N THR A 162 -17.31 8.22 2.06
CA THR A 162 -18.06 9.47 2.23
C THR A 162 -17.54 10.26 3.43
N GLN A 163 -17.90 11.55 3.51
CA GLN A 163 -17.47 12.40 4.62
C GLN A 163 -17.99 11.88 5.97
N GLU A 164 -19.22 11.42 6.01
CA GLU A 164 -19.86 10.86 7.21
C GLU A 164 -19.18 9.55 7.64
N ALA A 165 -18.85 8.68 6.68
CA ALA A 165 -18.15 7.43 6.96
C ALA A 165 -16.74 7.67 7.51
N ALA A 166 -15.99 8.62 6.93
CA ALA A 166 -14.67 9.01 7.44
C ALA A 166 -14.75 9.62 8.85
N ALA A 167 -15.74 10.48 9.11
CA ALA A 167 -15.97 11.05 10.42
C ALA A 167 -16.34 9.97 11.48
N PHE A 168 -17.09 8.94 11.08
CA PHE A 168 -17.37 7.80 11.92
C PHE A 168 -16.08 7.03 12.28
N VAL A 169 -15.22 6.75 11.31
CA VAL A 169 -13.92 6.10 11.54
C VAL A 169 -13.06 6.94 12.48
N ASP A 170 -12.94 8.25 12.24
CA ASP A 170 -12.19 9.17 13.08
C ASP A 170 -12.67 9.15 14.53
N ALA A 171 -14.01 9.20 14.73
CA ALA A 171 -14.60 9.20 16.07
C ALA A 171 -14.30 7.93 16.87
N HIS A 172 -14.34 6.76 16.21
CA HIS A 172 -14.19 5.47 16.87
C HIS A 172 -12.74 5.00 16.97
N LEU A 173 -11.89 5.40 16.03
CA LEU A 173 -10.50 4.96 15.97
C LEU A 173 -9.55 5.85 16.77
N ALA A 174 -9.81 7.15 16.87
CA ALA A 174 -8.88 8.13 17.43
C ALA A 174 -8.30 7.71 18.79
N HIS A 175 -9.12 7.16 19.70
CA HIS A 175 -8.68 6.81 21.05
C HIS A 175 -7.76 5.57 21.10
N VAL A 176 -7.80 4.68 20.09
CA VAL A 176 -7.02 3.44 20.02
C VAL A 176 -6.03 3.39 18.85
N VAL A 177 -5.96 4.43 18.01
CA VAL A 177 -5.17 4.43 16.76
C VAL A 177 -3.70 4.08 16.99
N HIS A 178 -3.14 4.43 18.15
CA HIS A 178 -1.75 4.16 18.52
C HIS A 178 -1.45 2.66 18.76
N THR A 179 -2.47 1.84 19.04
CA THR A 179 -2.34 0.40 19.32
C THR A 179 -3.17 -0.46 18.39
N ALA A 180 -4.14 0.11 17.67
CA ALA A 180 -5.03 -0.63 16.79
C ALA A 180 -4.26 -1.46 15.75
N SER A 181 -4.66 -2.71 15.58
CA SER A 181 -4.14 -3.55 14.51
C SER A 181 -4.72 -3.12 13.16
N PHE A 182 -4.01 -3.42 12.07
CA PHE A 182 -4.50 -3.12 10.73
C PHE A 182 -5.84 -3.80 10.42
N ALA A 183 -6.02 -5.03 10.88
CA ALA A 183 -7.29 -5.75 10.76
C ALA A 183 -8.46 -5.04 11.47
N THR A 184 -8.19 -4.44 12.65
CA THR A 184 -9.18 -3.64 13.37
C THR A 184 -9.57 -2.40 12.59
N VAL A 185 -8.59 -1.69 11.99
CA VAL A 185 -8.84 -0.51 11.15
C VAL A 185 -9.68 -0.90 9.94
N LYS A 186 -9.30 -1.93 9.19
CA LYS A 186 -10.06 -2.42 8.03
C LYS A 186 -11.50 -2.78 8.37
N ARG A 187 -11.72 -3.48 9.49
CA ARG A 187 -13.07 -3.86 9.92
C ARG A 187 -13.94 -2.64 10.23
N LEU A 188 -13.36 -1.62 10.90
CA LEU A 188 -14.08 -0.39 11.20
C LEU A 188 -14.39 0.42 9.95
N VAL A 189 -13.48 0.47 8.99
CA VAL A 189 -13.68 1.10 7.68
C VAL A 189 -14.80 0.40 6.90
N ALA A 190 -14.80 -0.93 6.85
CA ALA A 190 -15.86 -1.70 6.21
C ALA A 190 -17.24 -1.49 6.90
N GLU A 191 -17.26 -1.41 8.22
CA GLU A 191 -18.48 -1.07 8.99
C GLU A 191 -18.99 0.34 8.62
N ALA A 192 -18.08 1.32 8.51
CA ALA A 192 -18.42 2.68 8.14
C ALA A 192 -18.97 2.74 6.71
N ALA A 193 -18.33 2.08 5.75
CA ALA A 193 -18.77 2.02 4.36
C ALA A 193 -20.19 1.41 4.27
N ALA A 194 -20.40 0.23 4.86
CA ALA A 194 -21.70 -0.44 4.87
C ALA A 194 -22.82 0.39 5.52
N ARG A 195 -22.47 1.25 6.50
CA ARG A 195 -23.45 2.06 7.21
C ARG A 195 -23.82 3.35 6.50
N PHE A 196 -22.87 4.02 5.86
CA PHE A 196 -23.05 5.37 5.34
C PHE A 196 -23.08 5.43 3.81
N ASP A 197 -22.64 4.35 3.14
CA ASP A 197 -22.62 4.25 1.69
C ASP A 197 -22.86 2.80 1.21
N PRO A 198 -24.04 2.24 1.48
CA PRO A 198 -24.35 0.86 1.09
C PRO A 198 -24.40 0.68 -0.43
N GLU A 199 -24.82 1.69 -1.19
CA GLU A 199 -24.94 1.59 -2.65
C GLU A 199 -23.58 1.50 -3.33
N THR A 200 -22.60 2.31 -2.89
CA THR A 200 -21.24 2.24 -3.41
C THR A 200 -20.55 0.95 -2.98
N THR A 201 -20.82 0.47 -1.76
CA THR A 201 -20.29 -0.81 -1.28
C THR A 201 -20.79 -1.99 -2.13
N GLU A 202 -22.06 -2.01 -2.50
CA GLU A 202 -22.62 -3.02 -3.42
C GLU A 202 -22.03 -2.90 -4.83
N MET A 203 -21.82 -1.68 -5.34
CA MET A 203 -21.19 -1.42 -6.64
C MET A 203 -19.70 -1.83 -6.62
N GLU A 204 -18.96 -1.54 -5.56
CA GLU A 204 -17.56 -1.95 -5.41
C GLU A 204 -17.41 -3.48 -5.31
N GLU A 205 -18.34 -4.19 -4.66
CA GLU A 205 -18.37 -5.65 -4.66
C GLU A 205 -18.57 -6.21 -6.08
N VAL A 206 -19.44 -5.60 -6.90
CA VAL A 206 -19.65 -5.98 -8.30
C VAL A 206 -18.43 -5.62 -9.15
N ASP A 207 -17.81 -4.46 -8.92
CA ASP A 207 -16.62 -4.01 -9.67
C ASP A 207 -15.37 -4.80 -9.26
N THR A 208 -15.28 -5.22 -7.99
CA THR A 208 -14.21 -6.13 -7.54
C THR A 208 -14.25 -7.46 -8.30
N ALA A 209 -15.43 -7.99 -8.60
CA ALA A 209 -15.55 -9.18 -9.43
C ALA A 209 -15.05 -8.95 -10.87
N ALA A 210 -15.21 -7.73 -11.41
CA ALA A 210 -14.71 -7.35 -12.72
C ALA A 210 -13.18 -7.11 -12.73
N THR A 211 -12.57 -6.82 -11.58
CA THR A 211 -11.11 -6.59 -11.43
C THR A 211 -10.31 -7.86 -11.15
N LEU A 212 -10.98 -8.98 -10.91
CA LEU A 212 -10.30 -10.26 -10.69
C LEU A 212 -9.44 -10.62 -11.91
N HIS A 213 -8.15 -10.88 -11.68
CA HIS A 213 -7.20 -11.19 -12.75
C HIS A 213 -6.04 -12.03 -12.28
N VAL A 214 -5.38 -12.73 -13.20
CA VAL A 214 -4.04 -13.31 -13.02
C VAL A 214 -3.16 -12.91 -14.17
N THR A 215 -1.94 -12.51 -13.84
CA THR A 215 -0.92 -12.18 -14.82
C THR A 215 0.33 -13.03 -14.56
N LEU A 216 0.81 -13.65 -15.61
CA LEU A 216 2.10 -14.35 -15.67
C LEU A 216 2.99 -13.54 -16.60
N ASP A 217 4.04 -12.92 -16.08
CA ASP A 217 4.96 -12.17 -16.91
C ASP A 217 6.02 -13.10 -17.52
N LEU A 218 5.66 -13.67 -18.66
CA LEU A 218 6.55 -14.54 -19.42
C LEU A 218 7.65 -13.76 -20.18
N SER A 219 7.51 -12.43 -20.32
CA SER A 219 8.46 -11.59 -21.05
C SER A 219 9.69 -11.23 -20.22
N THR A 220 9.53 -11.14 -18.90
CA THR A 220 10.61 -10.89 -17.93
C THR A 220 11.04 -12.14 -17.20
N ALA A 221 11.18 -13.27 -17.92
CA ALA A 221 11.71 -14.49 -17.34
C ALA A 221 13.10 -14.22 -16.73
N TRP A 222 13.14 -14.20 -15.40
CA TRP A 222 14.38 -13.96 -14.67
C TRP A 222 15.22 -15.23 -14.67
N SER A 223 16.41 -15.16 -15.25
CA SER A 223 17.32 -16.29 -15.31
C SER A 223 18.57 -16.00 -14.49
N ILE A 224 18.79 -16.75 -13.42
CA ILE A 224 20.06 -16.80 -12.69
C ILE A 224 20.65 -18.19 -12.89
N GLY A 225 21.66 -18.30 -13.72
CA GLY A 225 22.28 -19.58 -14.04
C GLY A 225 21.31 -20.49 -14.82
N THR A 226 21.03 -21.70 -14.27
CA THR A 226 20.11 -22.69 -14.88
C THR A 226 18.66 -22.56 -14.36
N ALA A 227 18.40 -21.67 -13.41
CA ALA A 227 17.08 -21.43 -12.84
C ALA A 227 16.40 -20.24 -13.54
N SER A 228 15.22 -20.45 -14.09
CA SER A 228 14.36 -19.42 -14.64
C SER A 228 13.13 -19.27 -13.76
N GLY A 229 12.83 -18.04 -13.34
CA GLY A 229 11.63 -17.69 -12.61
C GLY A 229 10.72 -16.79 -13.45
N VAL A 230 9.41 -16.92 -13.27
CA VAL A 230 8.38 -16.08 -13.87
C VAL A 230 7.60 -15.43 -12.75
N HIS A 231 7.36 -14.12 -12.85
CA HIS A 231 6.57 -13.41 -11.87
C HIS A 231 5.09 -13.70 -12.08
N LEU A 232 4.41 -14.13 -11.00
CA LEU A 232 2.98 -14.35 -10.92
C LEU A 232 2.36 -13.28 -10.04
N SER A 233 1.36 -12.55 -10.53
CA SER A 233 0.57 -11.59 -9.77
C SER A 233 -0.90 -11.66 -10.15
N GLY A 234 -1.79 -11.27 -9.25
CA GLY A 234 -3.21 -11.28 -9.55
C GLY A 234 -4.07 -10.90 -8.34
N LEU A 235 -5.37 -10.72 -8.57
CA LEU A 235 -6.40 -10.47 -7.57
C LEU A 235 -7.42 -11.61 -7.62
N LEU A 236 -7.66 -12.27 -6.49
CA LEU A 236 -8.62 -13.36 -6.31
C LEU A 236 -9.80 -12.94 -5.45
N ASP A 237 -10.94 -13.56 -5.64
CA ASP A 237 -11.96 -13.63 -4.61
C ASP A 237 -11.39 -14.24 -3.31
N ARG A 238 -11.94 -13.80 -2.18
CA ARG A 238 -11.45 -14.23 -0.86
C ARG A 238 -11.59 -15.73 -0.62
N ALA A 239 -12.72 -16.32 -1.03
CA ALA A 239 -12.97 -17.74 -0.87
C ALA A 239 -12.00 -18.57 -1.73
N ASP A 240 -11.79 -18.16 -2.98
CA ASP A 240 -10.85 -18.79 -3.90
C ASP A 240 -9.40 -18.64 -3.39
N ALA A 241 -9.05 -17.49 -2.81
CA ALA A 241 -7.73 -17.27 -2.24
C ALA A 241 -7.47 -18.16 -1.00
N GLU A 242 -8.47 -18.32 -0.12
CA GLU A 242 -8.39 -19.20 1.05
C GLU A 242 -8.27 -20.68 0.63
N GLU A 243 -9.04 -21.13 -0.37
CA GLU A 243 -8.94 -22.46 -0.92
C GLU A 243 -7.58 -22.73 -1.59
N LEU A 244 -7.08 -21.77 -2.35
CA LEU A 244 -5.77 -21.87 -3.00
C LEU A 244 -4.65 -21.94 -1.95
N GLU A 245 -4.68 -21.08 -0.93
CA GLU A 245 -3.70 -21.09 0.15
C GLU A 245 -3.70 -22.44 0.90
N HIS A 246 -4.89 -22.99 1.15
CA HIS A 246 -5.02 -24.31 1.78
C HIS A 246 -4.42 -25.41 0.91
N ALA A 247 -4.71 -25.39 -0.38
CA ALA A 247 -4.18 -26.37 -1.35
C ALA A 247 -2.64 -26.27 -1.47
N ILE A 248 -2.09 -25.05 -1.57
CA ILE A 248 -0.64 -24.81 -1.61
C ILE A 248 0.04 -25.35 -0.35
N ARG A 249 -0.53 -25.05 0.83
CA ARG A 249 0.02 -25.52 2.11
C ARG A 249 0.01 -27.03 2.19
N THR A 250 -1.11 -27.67 1.83
CA THR A 250 -1.27 -29.13 1.86
C THR A 250 -0.20 -29.81 0.99
N ILE A 251 0.00 -29.33 -0.24
CA ILE A 251 1.02 -29.90 -1.14
C ILE A 251 2.45 -29.61 -0.64
N ALA A 252 2.70 -28.42 -0.10
CA ALA A 252 4.01 -28.11 0.47
C ALA A 252 4.37 -28.99 1.67
N ASP A 253 3.39 -29.37 2.50
CA ASP A 253 3.56 -30.30 3.61
C ASP A 253 3.76 -31.74 3.11
N GLN A 254 3.05 -32.16 2.07
CA GLN A 254 3.26 -33.46 1.41
C GLN A 254 4.65 -33.57 0.80
N LEU A 255 5.17 -32.51 0.18
CA LEU A 255 6.53 -32.46 -0.34
C LEU A 255 7.57 -32.61 0.79
N LEU A 256 7.33 -31.98 1.95
CA LEU A 256 8.18 -32.16 3.12
C LEU A 256 8.16 -33.61 3.62
N ALA A 257 6.95 -34.18 3.75
CA ALA A 257 6.78 -35.58 4.16
C ALA A 257 7.42 -36.59 3.18
N ALA A 258 7.46 -36.24 1.89
CA ALA A 258 8.16 -37.02 0.85
C ALA A 258 9.70 -36.84 0.87
N GLY A 259 10.26 -36.09 1.85
CA GLY A 259 11.69 -35.93 2.02
C GLY A 259 12.31 -34.74 1.28
N SER A 260 11.51 -33.76 0.81
CA SER A 260 12.07 -32.55 0.19
C SER A 260 12.90 -31.75 1.18
N THR A 261 14.12 -31.39 0.79
CA THR A 261 15.04 -30.54 1.54
C THR A 261 14.89 -29.05 1.19
N ASP A 262 13.95 -28.71 0.32
CA ASP A 262 13.70 -27.33 -0.10
C ASP A 262 13.15 -26.47 1.07
N SER A 263 13.37 -25.15 0.99
CA SER A 263 12.72 -24.22 1.91
C SER A 263 11.19 -24.24 1.75
N LEU A 264 10.47 -23.75 2.75
CA LEU A 264 9.01 -23.66 2.68
C LEU A 264 8.53 -22.88 1.43
N ASP A 265 9.18 -21.74 1.13
CA ASP A 265 8.82 -20.91 -0.01
C ASP A 265 9.03 -21.62 -1.34
N VAL A 266 10.11 -22.36 -1.48
CA VAL A 266 10.37 -23.17 -2.67
C VAL A 266 9.33 -24.31 -2.81
N ARG A 267 8.96 -24.97 -1.70
CA ARG A 267 7.90 -25.98 -1.73
C ARG A 267 6.54 -25.39 -2.11
N ARG A 268 6.21 -24.20 -1.59
CA ARG A 268 4.99 -23.46 -1.96
C ARG A 268 4.96 -23.12 -3.45
N ALA A 269 6.07 -22.62 -3.99
CA ALA A 269 6.19 -22.34 -5.42
C ALA A 269 6.04 -23.62 -6.27
N LYS A 270 6.65 -24.73 -5.83
CA LYS A 270 6.48 -26.03 -6.49
C LYS A 270 5.03 -26.56 -6.41
N ALA A 271 4.35 -26.30 -5.30
CA ALA A 271 2.94 -26.68 -5.10
C ALA A 271 2.03 -26.08 -6.18
N LEU A 272 2.25 -24.83 -6.61
CA LEU A 272 1.53 -24.24 -7.75
C LEU A 272 1.71 -25.05 -9.05
N GLY A 273 2.91 -25.55 -9.29
CA GLY A 273 3.19 -26.42 -10.42
C GLY A 273 2.45 -27.77 -10.36
N TYR A 274 2.27 -28.34 -9.17
CA TYR A 274 1.46 -29.57 -8.98
C TYR A 274 -0.03 -29.29 -9.19
N LEU A 275 -0.54 -28.17 -8.64
CA LEU A 275 -1.93 -27.75 -8.85
C LEU A 275 -2.23 -27.53 -10.33
N SER A 276 -1.34 -26.89 -11.08
CA SER A 276 -1.53 -26.62 -12.51
C SER A 276 -1.55 -27.88 -13.40
N ARG A 277 -0.88 -28.94 -12.96
CA ARG A 277 -0.86 -30.24 -13.66
C ARG A 277 -2.04 -31.14 -13.28
N GLY A 278 -2.86 -30.74 -12.30
CA GLY A 278 -3.93 -31.57 -11.78
C GLY A 278 -3.46 -32.73 -10.90
N ASP A 279 -2.20 -32.71 -10.46
CA ASP A 279 -1.61 -33.69 -9.55
C ASP A 279 -2.06 -33.41 -8.11
N LEU A 280 -3.38 -33.46 -7.87
CA LEU A 280 -3.98 -33.13 -6.57
C LEU A 280 -3.72 -34.18 -5.47
N THR A 281 -3.23 -35.34 -5.85
CA THR A 281 -2.80 -36.38 -4.93
C THR A 281 -1.38 -36.80 -5.29
N LEU A 282 -0.40 -36.42 -4.50
CA LEU A 282 0.86 -37.15 -4.41
C LEU A 282 0.48 -38.49 -3.78
N ASP A 283 0.37 -39.56 -4.62
CA ASP A 283 0.30 -40.94 -4.14
C ASP A 283 1.62 -41.25 -3.46
N LEU A 284 1.74 -40.94 -2.17
CA LEU A 284 2.92 -41.22 -1.32
C LEU A 284 3.09 -42.72 -1.06
N ALA A 285 2.16 -43.55 -1.57
CA ALA A 285 2.23 -45.01 -1.44
C ALA A 285 3.39 -45.64 -2.23
N ASP A 286 3.93 -44.96 -3.26
CA ASP A 286 5.01 -45.50 -4.09
C ASP A 286 6.44 -45.09 -3.71
N ALA A 287 6.62 -44.21 -2.74
CA ALA A 287 7.98 -43.79 -2.29
C ALA A 287 8.64 -44.80 -1.32
N GLY A 288 7.94 -45.84 -0.92
CA GLY A 288 8.44 -46.91 -0.05
C GLY A 288 8.64 -48.23 -0.82
N GLY A 289 9.68 -48.31 -1.61
CA GLY A 289 10.32 -49.50 -2.16
C GLY A 289 9.47 -50.71 -2.55
N ARG A 290 9.31 -50.95 -3.84
CA ARG A 290 9.53 -52.27 -4.41
C ARG A 290 9.68 -52.20 -5.93
N ALA A 291 10.62 -53.04 -6.39
CA ALA A 291 11.02 -53.25 -7.75
C ALA A 291 9.86 -53.66 -8.68
N ALA A 292 10.07 -53.29 -9.94
CA ALA A 292 9.37 -53.72 -11.13
C ALA A 292 8.67 -55.08 -11.09
N THR A 293 7.40 -55.11 -11.47
CA THR A 293 6.90 -56.16 -12.36
C THR A 293 5.77 -55.60 -13.24
N SER A 294 5.97 -55.79 -14.51
CA SER A 294 5.06 -55.53 -15.63
C SER A 294 3.68 -56.12 -15.40
N ALA A 295 2.62 -55.35 -15.62
CA ALA A 295 1.34 -55.85 -16.11
C ALA A 295 0.59 -54.71 -16.80
N SER A 296 0.70 -54.72 -18.12
CA SER A 296 -0.31 -54.25 -19.05
C SER A 296 -1.66 -54.86 -18.72
N GLU A 297 -2.72 -54.12 -19.04
CA GLU A 297 -4.12 -54.51 -19.08
C GLU A 297 -4.99 -54.21 -17.87
N LYS A 298 -5.66 -53.05 -17.93
CA LYS A 298 -7.12 -52.90 -18.00
C LYS A 298 -7.51 -51.44 -17.97
N ARG A 299 -7.53 -50.88 -19.15
CA ARG A 299 -8.20 -49.58 -19.38
C ARG A 299 -9.69 -49.87 -19.52
N ALA A 300 -10.41 -49.95 -18.41
CA ALA A 300 -11.86 -49.96 -18.41
C ALA A 300 -12.36 -48.53 -18.23
N SER A 301 -13.03 -48.06 -19.26
CA SER A 301 -13.84 -46.84 -19.39
C SER A 301 -14.33 -46.20 -18.09
N ARG A 302 -13.71 -45.10 -17.71
CA ARG A 302 -14.25 -44.13 -16.79
C ARG A 302 -14.89 -42.99 -17.62
N PRO A 303 -16.14 -42.59 -17.34
CA PRO A 303 -16.76 -41.48 -18.06
C PRO A 303 -15.93 -40.22 -17.89
N PRO A 304 -15.90 -39.29 -18.88
CA PRO A 304 -15.12 -38.07 -18.77
C PRO A 304 -15.65 -37.26 -17.59
N THR A 305 -14.84 -37.18 -16.55
CA THR A 305 -15.04 -36.24 -15.49
C THR A 305 -15.00 -34.86 -16.14
N ARG A 306 -16.07 -34.10 -16.05
CA ARG A 306 -16.12 -32.70 -16.48
C ARG A 306 -14.91 -32.01 -15.87
N THR A 307 -13.95 -31.65 -16.70
CA THR A 307 -12.82 -30.84 -16.34
C THR A 307 -13.40 -29.49 -15.91
N ARG A 308 -13.53 -29.27 -14.60
CA ARG A 308 -13.82 -27.97 -14.08
C ARG A 308 -12.60 -27.13 -14.46
N GLN A 309 -12.79 -26.22 -15.39
CA GLN A 309 -11.76 -25.25 -15.77
C GLN A 309 -11.64 -24.30 -14.57
N VAL A 310 -10.63 -24.50 -13.73
CA VAL A 310 -10.31 -23.59 -12.63
C VAL A 310 -9.51 -22.46 -13.26
N VAL A 311 -10.13 -21.30 -13.39
CA VAL A 311 -9.44 -20.07 -13.77
C VAL A 311 -8.87 -19.48 -12.48
N LEU A 312 -7.56 -19.45 -12.36
CA LEU A 312 -6.84 -18.96 -11.19
C LEU A 312 -6.58 -17.45 -11.32
N HIS A 313 -6.97 -16.68 -10.30
CA HIS A 313 -6.68 -15.26 -10.18
C HIS A 313 -5.99 -14.99 -8.83
N ILE A 314 -4.72 -14.57 -8.80
CA ILE A 314 -3.91 -14.44 -7.57
C ILE A 314 -3.40 -13.01 -7.38
N HIS A 315 -3.55 -12.44 -6.19
CA HIS A 315 -2.83 -11.24 -5.74
C HIS A 315 -1.90 -11.60 -4.58
N LEU A 316 -0.60 -11.49 -4.80
CA LEU A 316 0.44 -11.63 -3.78
C LEU A 316 1.08 -10.25 -3.58
N SER A 317 0.76 -9.60 -2.47
CA SER A 317 1.41 -8.37 -2.02
C SER A 317 2.50 -8.68 -1.00
#